data_d0ee307547ad3fbc0785dd67f916ab17
#
_entry.id   d0ee307547ad3fbc0785dd67f916ab17
#
_cell.length_a   1.000
_cell.length_b   1.000
_cell.length_c   1.000
_cell.angle_alpha   90.00
_cell.angle_beta   90.00
_cell.angle_gamma   90.00
#
_symmetry.space_group_name_H-M   'P 1'
#
loop_
_entity.id
_entity.type
_entity.pdbx_description
1 polymer ?
#
loop_
_entity_poly.entity_id
_entity_poly.type
_entity_poly.pdbx_seq_one_letter_code
_entity_poly.pdbx_strand_id
1 'polypeptide(L)'
;MKRCNSIYRLIYCANIPCLSLWERWPSTARTERVTMTIPKDNTQLENARRLRRDMTPHERKLWYLFLRKYPVKIYKQRIIGKFIVDFYCASAKLIIEVDGSQHYEPQGLTYDAERAQFMKALGLEILRFSNREIDRDFHGVCAQIDMTIQNRLPNPLSHLR
;
A
#
# COMPACT_ATOMS: atom_id res chain seq x y z
N MET A 1 -8.58 -27.32 -0.94
CA MET A 1 -9.76 -26.61 -0.41
C MET A 1 -9.45 -26.14 1.00
N LYS A 2 -9.06 -24.88 1.19
CA LYS A 2 -8.84 -24.27 2.53
C LYS A 2 -10.12 -23.54 2.94
N ARG A 3 -10.74 -24.02 4.01
CA ARG A 3 -11.99 -23.48 4.56
C ARG A 3 -11.81 -22.03 4.98
N CYS A 4 -12.54 -21.14 4.36
CA CYS A 4 -12.66 -19.74 4.77
C CYS A 4 -13.50 -19.70 6.04
N ASN A 5 -12.95 -19.16 7.12
CA ASN A 5 -13.58 -19.15 8.44
C ASN A 5 -14.88 -18.33 8.40
N SER A 6 -15.99 -18.98 8.69
CA SER A 6 -17.39 -18.54 8.49
C SER A 6 -17.79 -17.28 9.27
N ILE A 7 -17.06 -16.92 10.33
CA ILE A 7 -17.44 -15.83 11.26
C ILE A 7 -17.21 -14.44 10.64
N TYR A 8 -16.20 -14.29 9.76
CA TYR A 8 -15.93 -13.01 9.11
C TYR A 8 -16.87 -12.70 7.93
N ARG A 9 -17.60 -13.71 7.45
CA ARG A 9 -18.54 -13.57 6.34
C ARG A 9 -19.85 -12.88 6.74
N LEU A 10 -20.28 -12.99 8.01
CA LEU A 10 -21.58 -12.50 8.48
C LEU A 10 -21.56 -11.03 8.92
N ILE A 11 -20.44 -10.47 9.31
CA ILE A 11 -20.36 -9.08 9.81
C ILE A 11 -20.04 -8.06 8.70
N TYR A 12 -19.42 -8.51 7.60
CA TYR A 12 -18.94 -7.61 6.53
C TYR A 12 -19.57 -7.84 5.15
N CYS A 13 -20.39 -8.88 4.96
CA CYS A 13 -20.97 -9.21 3.66
C CYS A 13 -22.24 -8.44 3.30
N ALA A 14 -22.81 -7.62 4.20
CA ALA A 14 -24.12 -6.99 3.93
C ALA A 14 -24.06 -5.78 2.99
N ASN A 15 -22.88 -5.14 2.75
CA ASN A 15 -22.80 -3.95 1.88
C ASN A 15 -21.42 -3.68 1.24
N ILE A 16 -20.61 -4.72 0.90
CA ILE A 16 -19.30 -4.48 0.33
C ILE A 16 -19.19 -5.09 -1.06
N PRO A 17 -19.07 -4.29 -2.14
CA PRO A 17 -18.70 -4.80 -3.47
C PRO A 17 -17.23 -5.25 -3.56
N CYS A 18 -16.56 -5.48 -2.41
CA CYS A 18 -15.16 -5.92 -2.38
C CYS A 18 -14.99 -7.37 -2.89
N LEU A 19 -16.06 -8.17 -2.96
CA LEU A 19 -16.04 -9.51 -3.58
C LEU A 19 -15.86 -9.44 -5.09
N SER A 20 -16.34 -8.38 -5.75
CA SER A 20 -16.18 -8.20 -7.20
C SER A 20 -14.73 -7.87 -7.60
N LEU A 21 -13.90 -7.37 -6.69
CA LEU A 21 -12.50 -7.08 -6.93
C LEU A 21 -11.66 -8.36 -7.05
N TRP A 22 -12.06 -9.46 -6.38
CA TRP A 22 -11.35 -10.74 -6.42
C TRP A 22 -11.61 -11.54 -7.70
N GLU A 23 -12.81 -11.43 -8.28
CA GLU A 23 -13.19 -12.16 -9.49
C GLU A 23 -12.50 -11.62 -10.74
N ARG A 24 -12.05 -10.37 -10.71
CA ARG A 24 -11.40 -9.70 -11.84
C ARG A 24 -9.91 -10.01 -11.96
N TRP A 25 -9.31 -10.66 -10.95
CA TRP A 25 -7.88 -10.92 -10.95
C TRP A 25 -7.57 -12.26 -11.63
N PRO A 26 -6.80 -12.28 -12.73
CA PRO A 26 -6.39 -13.53 -13.36
C PRO A 26 -5.55 -14.35 -12.37
N SER A 27 -5.93 -15.59 -12.16
CA SER A 27 -5.26 -16.54 -11.26
C SER A 27 -3.78 -16.82 -11.60
N THR A 28 -3.29 -16.30 -12.71
CA THR A 28 -1.94 -16.47 -13.25
C THR A 28 -1.01 -15.28 -13.03
N ALA A 29 -1.40 -14.27 -12.24
CA ALA A 29 -0.51 -13.15 -11.91
C ALA A 29 0.64 -13.62 -11.00
N ARG A 30 1.50 -14.49 -11.56
CA ARG A 30 2.83 -14.76 -11.02
C ARG A 30 3.62 -13.48 -11.25
N THR A 31 3.74 -12.68 -10.20
CA THR A 31 4.50 -11.44 -10.18
C THR A 31 5.91 -11.71 -10.70
N GLU A 32 6.20 -11.30 -11.93
CA GLU A 32 7.57 -11.21 -12.40
C GLU A 32 8.33 -10.35 -11.41
N ARG A 33 9.45 -10.86 -10.97
CA ARG A 33 10.30 -10.24 -9.96
C ARG A 33 10.98 -9.05 -10.62
N VAL A 34 10.33 -7.87 -10.54
CA VAL A 34 10.95 -6.62 -10.97
C VAL A 34 12.16 -6.39 -10.06
N THR A 35 13.34 -6.69 -10.57
CA THR A 35 14.62 -6.59 -9.87
C THR A 35 15.18 -5.16 -9.90
N MET A 36 14.35 -4.15 -9.64
CA MET A 36 14.90 -2.85 -9.30
C MET A 36 15.34 -2.89 -7.84
N THR A 37 16.65 -2.93 -7.64
CA THR A 37 17.25 -2.82 -6.31
C THR A 37 17.07 -1.39 -5.83
N ILE A 38 16.00 -1.15 -5.05
CA ILE A 38 15.77 0.14 -4.41
C ILE A 38 16.86 0.34 -3.35
N PRO A 39 17.56 1.47 -3.32
CA PRO A 39 18.53 1.79 -2.29
C PRO A 39 17.90 1.63 -0.90
N LYS A 40 18.63 1.06 0.03
CA LYS A 40 18.15 0.81 1.38
C LYS A 40 19.22 1.21 2.39
N ASP A 41 18.88 2.15 3.24
CA ASP A 41 19.72 2.51 4.38
C ASP A 41 19.49 1.53 5.54
N ASN A 42 20.52 0.76 5.86
CA ASN A 42 20.45 -0.23 6.93
C ASN A 42 20.40 0.37 8.33
N THR A 43 20.77 1.64 8.52
CA THR A 43 20.66 2.35 9.80
C THR A 43 19.21 2.47 10.27
N GLN A 44 18.25 2.44 9.32
CA GLN A 44 16.82 2.51 9.61
C GLN A 44 16.15 1.17 9.96
N LEU A 45 16.92 0.07 10.02
CA LEU A 45 16.34 -1.28 10.21
C LEU A 45 15.61 -1.43 11.54
N GLU A 46 16.18 -0.91 12.62
CA GLU A 46 15.55 -0.99 13.94
C GLU A 46 14.27 -0.14 14.03
N ASN A 47 14.31 1.07 13.48
CA ASN A 47 13.15 1.93 13.38
C ASN A 47 12.03 1.25 12.57
N ALA A 48 12.35 0.70 11.40
CA ALA A 48 11.37 -0.02 10.59
C ALA A 48 10.80 -1.27 11.31
N ARG A 49 11.62 -1.98 12.11
CA ARG A 49 11.16 -3.11 12.93
C ARG A 49 10.21 -2.65 14.04
N ARG A 50 10.53 -1.53 14.70
CA ARG A 50 9.68 -0.94 15.73
C ARG A 50 8.34 -0.52 15.13
N LEU A 51 8.33 0.27 14.07
CA LEU A 51 7.12 0.73 13.39
C LEU A 51 6.23 -0.42 12.89
N ARG A 52 6.83 -1.54 12.44
CA ARG A 52 6.04 -2.73 12.05
C ARG A 52 5.28 -3.35 13.21
N ARG A 53 5.77 -3.24 14.45
CA ARG A 53 5.07 -3.71 15.66
C ARG A 53 4.06 -2.68 16.14
N ASP A 54 4.41 -1.40 16.05
CA ASP A 54 3.71 -0.27 16.65
C ASP A 54 2.89 0.51 15.60
N MET A 55 2.25 -0.22 14.67
CA MET A 55 1.37 0.39 13.66
C MET A 55 0.25 1.18 14.32
N THR A 56 -0.07 2.34 13.75
CA THR A 56 -1.24 3.14 14.18
C THR A 56 -2.55 2.35 13.98
N PRO A 57 -3.63 2.71 14.67
CA PRO A 57 -4.92 2.04 14.49
C PRO A 57 -5.41 2.05 13.04
N HIS A 58 -5.20 3.17 12.31
CA HIS A 58 -5.64 3.34 10.93
C HIS A 58 -4.79 2.53 9.94
N GLU A 59 -3.45 2.52 10.10
CA GLU A 59 -2.57 1.62 9.35
C GLU A 59 -2.94 0.16 9.59
N ARG A 60 -3.22 -0.21 10.85
CA ARG A 60 -3.64 -1.56 11.23
C ARG A 60 -4.96 -1.95 10.57
N LYS A 61 -5.95 -1.04 10.57
CA LYS A 61 -7.24 -1.22 9.89
C LYS A 61 -7.05 -1.50 8.40
N LEU A 62 -6.29 -0.62 7.70
CA LEU A 62 -6.01 -0.75 6.28
C LEU A 62 -5.24 -2.03 5.96
N TRP A 63 -4.24 -2.37 6.78
CA TRP A 63 -3.43 -3.58 6.59
C TRP A 63 -4.24 -4.86 6.73
N TYR A 64 -4.94 -5.06 7.84
CA TYR A 64 -5.59 -6.33 8.13
C TYR A 64 -6.88 -6.54 7.33
N LEU A 65 -7.61 -5.48 7.04
CA LEU A 65 -8.87 -5.59 6.32
C LEU A 65 -8.67 -5.65 4.80
N PHE A 66 -7.62 -5.02 4.27
CA PHE A 66 -7.42 -4.90 2.83
C PHE A 66 -6.03 -5.33 2.34
N LEU A 67 -4.96 -4.61 2.68
CA LEU A 67 -3.66 -4.73 2.02
C LEU A 67 -2.99 -6.11 2.21
N ARG A 68 -3.15 -6.73 3.38
CA ARG A 68 -2.57 -8.06 3.67
C ARG A 68 -3.11 -9.16 2.77
N LYS A 69 -4.36 -9.00 2.32
CA LYS A 69 -5.06 -9.99 1.50
C LYS A 69 -5.01 -9.64 0.01
N TYR A 70 -4.40 -8.50 -0.33
CA TYR A 70 -4.36 -8.04 -1.71
C TYR A 70 -3.58 -9.02 -2.60
N PRO A 71 -4.03 -9.31 -3.85
CA PRO A 71 -3.40 -10.30 -4.73
C PRO A 71 -1.94 -10.02 -5.06
N VAL A 72 -1.58 -8.73 -5.18
CA VAL A 72 -0.20 -8.31 -5.38
C VAL A 72 0.46 -8.05 -4.03
N LYS A 73 1.71 -8.46 -3.91
CA LYS A 73 2.45 -8.34 -2.65
C LYS A 73 2.69 -6.90 -2.26
N ILE A 74 2.21 -6.53 -1.08
CA ILE A 74 2.43 -5.24 -0.44
C ILE A 74 3.31 -5.45 0.79
N TYR A 75 4.28 -4.58 0.97
CA TYR A 75 5.21 -4.59 2.10
C TYR A 75 4.83 -3.47 3.07
N LYS A 76 4.84 -3.75 4.36
CA LYS A 76 4.64 -2.72 5.39
C LYS A 76 5.98 -2.20 5.90
N GLN A 77 6.02 -0.93 6.25
CA GLN A 77 7.16 -0.22 6.82
C GLN A 77 8.46 -0.54 6.05
N ARG A 78 8.43 -0.21 4.75
CA ARG A 78 9.56 -0.48 3.85
C ARG A 78 10.54 0.68 3.87
N ILE A 79 11.82 0.37 3.97
CA ILE A 79 12.90 1.35 3.81
C ILE A 79 13.14 1.56 2.32
N ILE A 80 13.11 2.82 1.89
CA ILE A 80 13.41 3.30 0.53
C ILE A 80 14.39 4.47 0.66
N GLY A 81 15.65 4.26 0.28
CA GLY A 81 16.72 5.18 0.62
C GLY A 81 16.83 5.33 2.13
N LYS A 82 16.83 6.56 2.63
CA LYS A 82 16.83 6.91 4.05
C LYS A 82 15.43 7.02 4.68
N PHE A 83 14.37 6.82 3.89
CA PHE A 83 12.99 7.01 4.32
C PHE A 83 12.30 5.68 4.63
N ILE A 84 11.40 5.67 5.60
CA ILE A 84 10.50 4.54 5.87
C ILE A 84 9.12 4.95 5.37
N VAL A 85 8.48 4.08 4.57
CA VAL A 85 7.13 4.28 4.04
C VAL A 85 6.18 3.24 4.64
N ASP A 86 4.91 3.63 4.89
CA ASP A 86 3.98 2.76 5.60
C ASP A 86 3.69 1.48 4.82
N PHE A 87 3.30 1.62 3.55
CA PHE A 87 3.06 0.47 2.69
C PHE A 87 3.68 0.70 1.31
N TYR A 88 4.20 -0.37 0.72
CA TYR A 88 4.85 -0.34 -0.58
C TYR A 88 4.45 -1.52 -1.45
N CYS A 89 3.91 -1.22 -2.62
CA CYS A 89 3.66 -2.19 -3.70
C CYS A 89 4.77 -2.10 -4.75
N ALA A 90 5.66 -3.09 -4.77
CA ALA A 90 6.82 -3.07 -5.68
C ALA A 90 6.41 -3.19 -7.15
N SER A 91 5.43 -4.03 -7.46
CA SER A 91 4.99 -4.29 -8.83
C SER A 91 4.33 -3.07 -9.48
N ALA A 92 3.60 -2.27 -8.69
CA ALA A 92 2.96 -1.04 -9.14
C ALA A 92 3.84 0.20 -8.93
N LYS A 93 5.01 0.07 -8.28
CA LYS A 93 5.84 1.20 -7.86
C LYS A 93 5.04 2.25 -7.09
N LEU A 94 4.19 1.78 -6.18
CA LEU A 94 3.25 2.60 -5.43
C LEU A 94 3.56 2.57 -3.94
N ILE A 95 3.62 3.75 -3.35
CA ILE A 95 3.69 3.98 -1.91
C ILE A 95 2.30 4.38 -1.43
N ILE A 96 1.86 3.85 -0.29
CA ILE A 96 0.60 4.19 0.35
C ILE A 96 0.95 4.64 1.78
N GLU A 97 0.56 5.86 2.13
CA GLU A 97 0.83 6.48 3.42
C GLU A 97 -0.48 6.84 4.12
N VAL A 98 -0.49 6.66 5.43
CA VAL A 98 -1.62 7.01 6.29
C VAL A 98 -1.19 8.16 7.17
N ASP A 99 -1.60 9.37 6.79
CA ASP A 99 -1.24 10.57 7.52
C ASP A 99 -2.18 10.78 8.71
N GLY A 100 -1.60 10.72 9.92
CA GLY A 100 -2.22 11.33 11.10
C GLY A 100 -2.33 12.84 10.90
N SER A 101 -3.34 13.45 11.52
CA SER A 101 -3.49 14.91 11.60
C SER A 101 -2.36 15.51 12.46
N GLN A 102 -1.12 15.44 11.98
CA GLN A 102 0.01 16.07 12.64
C GLN A 102 0.20 17.47 12.08
N HIS A 103 0.33 18.42 13.00
CA HIS A 103 0.55 19.84 12.75
C HIS A 103 1.68 20.05 11.75
N TYR A 104 1.40 20.85 10.73
CA TYR A 104 2.39 21.36 9.78
C TYR A 104 3.39 22.26 10.52
N GLU A 105 4.49 21.70 10.99
CA GLU A 105 5.63 22.51 11.43
C GLU A 105 6.42 22.98 10.19
N PRO A 106 6.82 24.27 10.14
CA PRO A 106 7.54 24.83 8.99
C PRO A 106 8.84 24.11 8.62
N GLN A 107 9.46 23.44 9.59
CA GLN A 107 10.71 22.68 9.39
C GLN A 107 10.51 21.36 8.63
N GLY A 108 9.26 20.88 8.51
CA GLY A 108 8.92 19.67 7.75
C GLY A 108 8.89 19.87 6.23
N LEU A 109 8.64 21.11 5.75
CA LEU A 109 8.39 21.37 4.33
C LEU A 109 9.58 21.05 3.42
N THR A 110 10.80 21.35 3.85
CA THR A 110 12.02 21.07 3.07
C THR A 110 12.31 19.58 3.01
N TYR A 111 12.12 18.88 4.12
CA TYR A 111 12.29 17.44 4.23
C TYR A 111 11.24 16.67 3.38
N ASP A 112 9.99 17.11 3.41
CA ASP A 112 8.91 16.52 2.62
C ASP A 112 9.13 16.74 1.12
N ALA A 113 9.62 17.91 0.71
CA ALA A 113 9.96 18.20 -0.67
C ALA A 113 11.12 17.31 -1.17
N GLU A 114 12.19 17.18 -0.38
CA GLU A 114 13.32 16.28 -0.69
C GLU A 114 12.86 14.82 -0.80
N ARG A 115 12.03 14.37 0.14
CA ARG A 115 11.44 13.04 0.13
C ARG A 115 10.62 12.80 -1.13
N ALA A 116 9.72 13.71 -1.46
CA ALA A 116 8.86 13.61 -2.65
C ALA A 116 9.69 13.59 -3.95
N GLN A 117 10.71 14.46 -4.06
CA GLN A 117 11.61 14.49 -5.20
C GLN A 117 12.41 13.19 -5.34
N PHE A 118 12.93 12.64 -4.23
CA PHE A 118 13.65 11.37 -4.21
C PHE A 118 12.75 10.20 -4.67
N MET A 119 11.51 10.12 -4.17
CA MET A 119 10.58 9.07 -4.57
C MET A 119 10.19 9.19 -6.04
N LYS A 120 9.97 10.43 -6.52
CA LYS A 120 9.68 10.71 -7.93
C LYS A 120 10.84 10.31 -8.84
N ALA A 121 12.08 10.57 -8.45
CA ALA A 121 13.29 10.16 -9.21
C ALA A 121 13.40 8.64 -9.35
N LEU A 122 12.87 7.86 -8.38
CA LEU A 122 12.77 6.41 -8.45
C LEU A 122 11.54 5.92 -9.25
N GLY A 123 10.73 6.82 -9.81
CA GLY A 123 9.49 6.48 -10.52
C GLY A 123 8.38 5.96 -9.61
N LEU A 124 8.46 6.27 -8.32
CA LEU A 124 7.46 5.88 -7.32
C LEU A 124 6.34 6.92 -7.26
N GLU A 125 5.11 6.44 -7.19
CA GLU A 125 3.93 7.26 -6.89
C GLU A 125 3.59 7.15 -5.41
N ILE A 126 3.05 8.22 -4.82
CA ILE A 126 2.65 8.26 -3.42
C ILE A 126 1.17 8.57 -3.37
N LEU A 127 0.39 7.66 -2.75
CA LEU A 127 -0.97 7.92 -2.30
C LEU A 127 -0.96 8.20 -0.81
N ARG A 128 -1.56 9.31 -0.41
CA ARG A 128 -1.72 9.68 1.00
C ARG A 128 -3.19 9.69 1.35
N PHE A 129 -3.51 9.11 2.49
CA PHE A 129 -4.86 9.09 3.05
C PHE A 129 -4.81 9.58 4.49
N SER A 130 -5.66 10.53 4.81
CA SER A 130 -5.82 10.96 6.19
C SER A 130 -6.53 9.88 7.02
N ASN A 131 -6.32 9.91 8.33
CA ASN A 131 -7.08 9.07 9.26
C ASN A 131 -8.58 9.23 9.08
N ARG A 132 -9.03 10.47 8.81
CA ARG A 132 -10.44 10.81 8.60
C ARG A 132 -11.04 10.15 7.36
N GLU A 133 -10.29 10.05 6.26
CA GLU A 133 -10.75 9.35 5.05
C GLU A 133 -10.88 7.86 5.32
N ILE A 134 -9.93 7.25 6.03
CA ILE A 134 -9.99 5.83 6.40
C ILE A 134 -11.19 5.53 7.30
N ASP A 135 -11.59 6.47 8.16
CA ASP A 135 -12.74 6.28 9.04
C ASP A 135 -14.06 6.53 8.34
N ARG A 136 -14.16 7.53 7.48
CA ARG A 136 -15.40 7.94 6.83
C ARG A 136 -15.72 7.15 5.57
N ASP A 137 -14.70 6.87 4.77
CA ASP A 137 -14.86 6.20 3.47
C ASP A 137 -13.77 5.16 3.21
N PHE A 138 -13.72 4.15 4.08
CA PHE A 138 -12.77 3.04 3.93
C PHE A 138 -12.88 2.35 2.56
N HIS A 139 -14.09 2.28 1.99
CA HIS A 139 -14.33 1.66 0.69
C HIS A 139 -13.75 2.48 -0.46
N GLY A 140 -13.94 3.79 -0.44
CA GLY A 140 -13.34 4.69 -1.42
C GLY A 140 -11.83 4.64 -1.38
N VAL A 141 -11.22 4.61 -0.18
CA VAL A 141 -9.78 4.42 0.00
C VAL A 141 -9.31 3.10 -0.64
N CYS A 142 -9.97 1.99 -0.35
CA CYS A 142 -9.62 0.68 -0.93
C CYS A 142 -9.78 0.68 -2.46
N ALA A 143 -10.87 1.26 -2.99
CA ALA A 143 -11.12 1.34 -4.42
C ALA A 143 -10.06 2.21 -5.14
N GLN A 144 -9.65 3.32 -4.55
CA GLN A 144 -8.62 4.18 -5.10
C GLN A 144 -7.26 3.48 -5.15
N ILE A 145 -6.89 2.76 -4.08
CA ILE A 145 -5.66 1.96 -4.05
C ILE A 145 -5.69 0.88 -5.14
N ASP A 146 -6.80 0.13 -5.24
CA ASP A 146 -6.97 -0.93 -6.23
C ASP A 146 -6.85 -0.40 -7.65
N MET A 147 -7.58 0.66 -7.98
CA MET A 147 -7.55 1.29 -9.29
C MET A 147 -6.14 1.79 -9.65
N THR A 148 -5.43 2.42 -8.70
CA THR A 148 -4.07 2.90 -8.93
C THR A 148 -3.10 1.75 -9.16
N ILE A 149 -3.19 0.67 -8.39
CA ILE A 149 -2.35 -0.52 -8.59
C ILE A 149 -2.63 -1.13 -9.97
N GLN A 150 -3.89 -1.31 -10.35
CA GLN A 150 -4.26 -1.91 -11.65
C GLN A 150 -3.76 -1.09 -12.83
N ASN A 151 -3.89 0.24 -12.77
CA ASN A 151 -3.42 1.14 -13.81
C ASN A 151 -1.89 1.14 -13.97
N ARG A 152 -1.16 0.79 -12.92
CA ARG A 152 0.31 0.80 -12.91
C ARG A 152 0.94 -0.57 -13.10
N LEU A 153 0.17 -1.63 -13.03
CA LEU A 153 0.68 -2.96 -13.37
C LEU A 153 0.90 -3.05 -14.88
N PRO A 154 2.01 -3.68 -15.32
CA PRO A 154 2.20 -3.95 -16.74
C PRO A 154 1.03 -4.81 -17.24
N ASN A 155 0.36 -4.34 -18.28
CA ASN A 155 -0.74 -5.07 -18.89
C ASN A 155 -0.19 -6.43 -19.41
N PRO A 156 -0.69 -7.57 -18.94
CA PRO A 156 -0.22 -8.87 -19.41
C PRO A 156 -0.43 -9.12 -20.90
N LEU A 157 -1.25 -8.28 -21.56
CA LEU A 157 -1.55 -8.39 -23.00
C LEU A 157 -0.68 -7.49 -23.88
N SER A 158 0.23 -6.69 -23.34
CA SER A 158 1.08 -5.79 -24.14
C SER A 158 2.17 -6.52 -24.95
N HIS A 159 2.37 -7.81 -24.73
CA HIS A 159 3.35 -8.64 -25.44
C HIS A 159 2.75 -9.50 -26.58
N LEU A 160 1.45 -9.31 -26.88
CA LEU A 160 0.75 -10.03 -27.95
C LEU A 160 0.53 -9.14 -29.19
N ARG A 161 1.56 -8.38 -29.60
CA ARG A 161 1.60 -7.75 -30.91
C ARG A 161 2.76 -8.29 -31.71
#